data_772ab942ff2a6e0d66122ee14d4ffafa
#
_entry.id   772ab942ff2a6e0d66122ee14d4ffafa
#
_cell.length_a   1.000
_cell.length_b   1.000
_cell.length_c   1.000
_cell.angle_alpha   90.00
_cell.angle_beta   90.00
_cell.angle_gamma   90.00
#
_symmetry.space_group_name_H-M   'P 1'
#
loop_
_entity.id
_entity.type
_entity.pdbx_description
1 polymer ?
#
loop_
_entity_poly.entity_id
_entity_poly.type
_entity_poly.pdbx_seq_one_letter_code
_entity_poly.pdbx_strand_id
1 'polypeptide(L)'
;IITHRGCFGGCNFCTIAAHQGKFIQSRSRQSIVGEVKKLAAMPQFHGNISDLGAPTANMYGMRGKNPELCAVCKRQSCLFPAPCRNMNRSHEDILKLYHEVDSVKGVRHSYVGSGIRYDLFLNEDGFVDETSRPYLKELVLKHISGRMKVAPEHTEDKVLGYMGKPSFKLFERLRKEFDKINAEAGRHSEIVPYFISAHPGCTMEDMRKLAHNPCLKGIWMEQVQDFTPTPMTTSSVMFYSGLDPRTMKPVF
;
A
#
# COMPACT_ATOMS: atom_id res chain seq x y z
N ILE A 1 0.01 -15.78 5.22
CA ILE A 1 0.56 -16.38 3.97
C ILE A 1 1.17 -15.27 3.15
N ILE A 2 2.46 -15.39 2.83
CA ILE A 2 3.16 -14.41 1.97
C ILE A 2 2.89 -14.77 0.51
N THR A 3 2.32 -13.81 -0.24
CA THR A 3 1.98 -13.98 -1.66
C THR A 3 3.12 -13.58 -2.59
N HIS A 4 3.89 -12.57 -2.22
CA HIS A 4 5.03 -12.06 -2.99
C HIS A 4 6.03 -11.32 -2.10
N ARG A 5 7.19 -10.99 -2.66
CA ARG A 5 8.21 -10.13 -2.08
C ARG A 5 8.53 -8.97 -3.02
N GLY A 6 9.20 -7.95 -2.48
CA GLY A 6 9.57 -6.75 -3.21
C GLY A 6 8.53 -5.63 -3.11
N CYS A 7 8.92 -4.42 -3.49
CA CYS A 7 8.06 -3.26 -3.56
C CYS A 7 8.63 -2.23 -4.53
N PHE A 8 7.88 -1.86 -5.56
CA PHE A 8 8.28 -0.82 -6.51
C PHE A 8 7.82 0.60 -6.11
N GLY A 9 7.28 0.74 -4.90
CA GLY A 9 6.83 2.04 -4.37
C GLY A 9 7.96 3.06 -4.21
N GLY A 10 9.13 2.60 -3.74
CA GLY A 10 10.34 3.42 -3.66
C GLY A 10 10.18 4.65 -2.76
N CYS A 11 9.40 4.53 -1.67
CA CYS A 11 9.27 5.61 -0.68
C CYS A 11 10.62 5.94 -0.06
N ASN A 12 10.92 7.23 0.11
CA ASN A 12 12.24 7.71 0.49
C ASN A 12 12.70 7.30 1.90
N PHE A 13 11.76 6.91 2.77
CA PHE A 13 12.01 6.47 4.15
C PHE A 13 12.06 4.95 4.31
N CYS A 14 11.72 4.18 3.27
CA CYS A 14 11.48 2.74 3.37
C CYS A 14 12.59 1.92 2.70
N THR A 15 13.09 0.88 3.39
CA THR A 15 14.13 -0.03 2.90
C THR A 15 13.60 -1.27 2.20
N ILE A 16 12.30 -1.48 2.11
CA ILE A 16 11.74 -2.72 1.52
C ILE A 16 12.27 -2.95 0.10
N ALA A 17 12.30 -1.91 -0.74
CA ALA A 17 12.82 -2.02 -2.10
C ALA A 17 14.33 -2.36 -2.15
N ALA A 18 15.11 -1.87 -1.18
CA ALA A 18 16.55 -2.18 -1.07
C ALA A 18 16.78 -3.59 -0.52
N HIS A 19 15.96 -4.03 0.45
CA HIS A 19 16.13 -5.32 1.14
C HIS A 19 15.51 -6.49 0.35
N GLN A 20 14.29 -6.34 -0.19
CA GLN A 20 13.56 -7.41 -0.88
C GLN A 20 13.58 -7.26 -2.40
N GLY A 21 14.10 -6.14 -2.90
CA GLY A 21 14.12 -5.81 -4.31
C GLY A 21 12.95 -4.94 -4.74
N LYS A 22 13.18 -4.22 -5.83
CA LYS A 22 12.18 -3.34 -6.47
C LYS A 22 11.18 -4.13 -7.32
N PHE A 23 11.60 -5.25 -7.89
CA PHE A 23 10.75 -6.10 -8.72
C PHE A 23 9.93 -7.05 -7.85
N ILE A 24 8.65 -7.16 -8.18
CA ILE A 24 7.76 -8.07 -7.45
C ILE A 24 8.06 -9.51 -7.84
N GLN A 25 8.40 -10.31 -6.84
CA GLN A 25 8.60 -11.75 -6.95
C GLN A 25 7.36 -12.46 -6.42
N SER A 26 6.37 -12.66 -7.28
CA SER A 26 5.11 -13.33 -6.94
C SER A 26 5.30 -14.84 -6.90
N ARG A 27 4.77 -15.48 -5.87
CA ARG A 27 4.62 -16.93 -5.85
C ARG A 27 3.55 -17.35 -6.87
N SER A 28 3.66 -18.56 -7.42
CA SER A 28 2.59 -19.10 -8.25
C SER A 28 1.31 -19.31 -7.42
N ARG A 29 0.13 -19.14 -8.05
CA ARG A 29 -1.15 -19.42 -7.39
C ARG A 29 -1.21 -20.85 -6.86
N GLN A 30 -0.72 -21.83 -7.63
CA GLN A 30 -0.61 -23.23 -7.19
C GLN A 30 0.17 -23.40 -5.89
N SER A 31 1.31 -22.68 -5.73
CA SER A 31 2.11 -22.72 -4.50
C SER A 31 1.32 -22.17 -3.31
N ILE A 32 0.63 -21.05 -3.49
CA ILE A 32 -0.15 -20.40 -2.43
C ILE A 32 -1.37 -21.27 -2.06
N VAL A 33 -2.14 -21.71 -3.05
CA VAL A 33 -3.31 -22.59 -2.82
C VAL A 33 -2.89 -23.92 -2.21
N GLY A 34 -1.73 -24.46 -2.60
CA GLY A 34 -1.17 -25.67 -1.99
C GLY A 34 -0.84 -25.50 -0.49
N GLU A 35 -0.31 -24.34 -0.09
CA GLU A 35 -0.09 -23.97 1.30
C GLU A 35 -1.42 -23.83 2.06
N VAL A 36 -2.39 -23.14 1.47
CA VAL A 36 -3.75 -22.98 2.04
C VAL A 36 -4.41 -24.35 2.28
N LYS A 37 -4.31 -25.27 1.33
CA LYS A 37 -4.85 -26.64 1.50
C LYS A 37 -4.18 -27.37 2.66
N LYS A 38 -2.87 -27.23 2.84
CA LYS A 38 -2.14 -27.81 3.97
C LYS A 38 -2.60 -27.21 5.30
N LEU A 39 -2.76 -25.89 5.38
CA LEU A 39 -3.29 -25.20 6.55
C LEU A 39 -4.72 -25.65 6.86
N ALA A 40 -5.57 -25.72 5.85
CA ALA A 40 -6.97 -26.14 6.00
C ALA A 40 -7.14 -27.59 6.48
N ALA A 41 -6.12 -28.44 6.26
CA ALA A 41 -6.12 -29.82 6.75
C ALA A 41 -5.63 -29.95 8.21
N MET A 42 -5.11 -28.88 8.83
CA MET A 42 -4.63 -28.92 10.21
C MET A 42 -5.82 -28.91 11.20
N PRO A 43 -5.80 -29.75 12.25
CA PRO A 43 -6.90 -29.82 13.22
C PRO A 43 -7.22 -28.50 13.92
N GLN A 44 -6.20 -27.65 14.12
CA GLN A 44 -6.33 -26.32 14.76
C GLN A 44 -6.76 -25.21 13.81
N PHE A 45 -6.96 -25.49 12.53
CA PHE A 45 -7.41 -24.47 11.58
C PHE A 45 -8.92 -24.23 11.70
N HIS A 46 -9.31 -23.01 12.03
CA HIS A 46 -10.70 -22.60 12.23
C HIS A 46 -11.31 -21.86 11.05
N GLY A 47 -10.76 -22.04 9.86
CA GLY A 47 -11.32 -21.49 8.62
C GLY A 47 -10.88 -20.07 8.27
N ASN A 48 -10.05 -19.41 9.08
CA ASN A 48 -9.67 -18.03 8.86
C ASN A 48 -8.18 -17.91 8.53
N ILE A 49 -7.87 -17.23 7.42
CA ILE A 49 -6.53 -16.79 7.08
C ILE A 49 -6.44 -15.31 7.49
N SER A 50 -5.61 -15.01 8.47
CA SER A 50 -5.49 -13.67 9.06
C SER A 50 -4.82 -12.66 8.13
N ASP A 51 -3.90 -13.11 7.27
CA ASP A 51 -3.24 -12.27 6.28
C ASP A 51 -2.82 -13.08 5.04
N LEU A 52 -3.46 -12.80 3.92
CA LEU A 52 -3.04 -13.20 2.58
C LEU A 52 -2.35 -11.99 1.95
N GLY A 53 -1.11 -11.73 2.34
CA GLY A 53 -0.48 -10.43 2.13
C GLY A 53 0.99 -10.48 1.74
N ALA A 54 1.58 -9.29 1.78
CA ALA A 54 2.99 -9.04 1.45
C ALA A 54 3.38 -7.64 1.97
N PRO A 55 4.61 -7.15 1.76
CA PRO A 55 5.02 -5.80 2.17
C PRO A 55 4.10 -4.68 1.68
N THR A 56 3.49 -4.87 0.52
CA THR A 56 2.39 -4.06 -0.02
C THR A 56 1.40 -5.04 -0.63
N ALA A 57 0.30 -5.33 0.05
CA ALA A 57 -0.53 -6.49 -0.22
C ALA A 57 -1.05 -6.58 -1.66
N ASN A 58 -1.34 -5.43 -2.29
CA ASN A 58 -1.94 -5.37 -3.62
C ASN A 58 -0.94 -5.22 -4.79
N MET A 59 0.31 -5.65 -4.60
CA MET A 59 1.29 -5.67 -5.70
C MET A 59 1.44 -7.07 -6.35
N TYR A 60 0.67 -8.06 -5.92
CA TYR A 60 0.74 -9.41 -6.48
C TYR A 60 0.49 -9.42 -7.99
N GLY A 61 1.37 -10.09 -8.74
CA GLY A 61 1.30 -10.18 -10.21
C GLY A 61 1.73 -8.92 -10.97
N MET A 62 1.92 -7.79 -10.29
CA MET A 62 2.28 -6.55 -10.96
C MET A 62 3.72 -6.53 -11.45
N ARG A 63 3.92 -6.03 -12.67
CA ARG A 63 5.22 -5.97 -13.34
C ARG A 63 5.24 -4.93 -14.45
N GLY A 64 6.42 -4.62 -14.96
CA GLY A 64 6.55 -3.82 -16.18
C GLY A 64 6.00 -4.58 -17.40
N LYS A 65 5.32 -3.86 -18.28
CA LYS A 65 4.79 -4.41 -19.55
C LYS A 65 5.91 -4.88 -20.48
N ASN A 66 7.01 -4.11 -20.51
CA ASN A 66 8.26 -4.49 -21.20
C ASN A 66 9.37 -4.68 -20.15
N PRO A 67 9.83 -5.94 -19.92
CA PRO A 67 10.89 -6.24 -18.97
C PRO A 67 12.25 -5.65 -19.32
N GLU A 68 12.58 -5.51 -20.60
CA GLU A 68 13.86 -4.96 -21.07
C GLU A 68 14.02 -3.50 -20.62
N LEU A 69 12.95 -2.70 -20.73
CA LEU A 69 12.94 -1.34 -20.21
C LEU A 69 13.13 -1.29 -18.69
N CYS A 70 12.60 -2.30 -17.98
CA CYS A 70 12.78 -2.40 -16.53
C CYS A 70 14.22 -2.77 -16.15
N ALA A 71 14.89 -3.64 -16.92
CA ALA A 71 16.24 -4.12 -16.63
C ALA A 71 17.28 -2.99 -16.59
N VAL A 72 17.12 -1.95 -17.43
CA VAL A 72 18.02 -0.80 -17.51
C VAL A 72 17.51 0.43 -16.75
N CYS A 73 16.33 0.32 -16.11
CA CYS A 73 15.66 1.45 -15.47
C CYS A 73 16.35 1.89 -14.18
N LYS A 74 16.75 3.16 -14.09
CA LYS A 74 17.41 3.77 -12.92
C LYS A 74 16.42 4.49 -11.97
N ARG A 75 15.11 4.52 -12.27
CA ARG A 75 14.14 5.17 -11.38
C ARG A 75 14.11 4.47 -10.02
N GLN A 76 14.13 5.22 -8.94
CA GLN A 76 13.97 4.71 -7.58
C GLN A 76 12.54 4.19 -7.37
N SER A 77 11.52 4.94 -7.81
CA SER A 77 10.10 4.61 -7.67
C SER A 77 9.46 4.39 -9.04
N CYS A 78 8.57 3.39 -9.14
CA CYS A 78 7.69 3.23 -10.30
C CYS A 78 6.38 4.04 -10.16
N LEU A 79 6.15 4.67 -9.00
CA LEU A 79 4.90 5.39 -8.70
C LEU A 79 5.10 6.89 -8.48
N PHE A 80 6.28 7.31 -8.03
CA PHE A 80 6.58 8.72 -7.74
C PHE A 80 7.69 9.27 -8.66
N PRO A 81 7.63 10.56 -9.10
CA PRO A 81 6.57 11.55 -8.86
C PRO A 81 5.29 11.28 -9.65
N ALA A 82 5.36 10.43 -10.66
CA ALA A 82 4.21 9.96 -11.45
C ALA A 82 4.35 8.46 -11.76
N PRO A 83 3.24 7.73 -11.89
CA PRO A 83 3.25 6.32 -12.23
C PRO A 83 3.98 6.06 -13.55
N CYS A 84 4.79 5.00 -13.57
CA CYS A 84 5.54 4.60 -14.76
C CYS A 84 4.58 4.10 -15.85
N ARG A 85 4.70 4.63 -17.06
CA ARG A 85 3.87 4.21 -18.22
C ARG A 85 4.07 2.73 -18.58
N ASN A 86 5.24 2.17 -18.28
CA ASN A 86 5.54 0.76 -18.50
C ASN A 86 4.96 -0.16 -17.42
N MET A 87 4.35 0.38 -16.34
CA MET A 87 3.80 -0.43 -15.25
C MET A 87 2.42 -0.98 -15.64
N ASN A 88 2.24 -2.30 -15.50
CA ASN A 88 0.94 -2.93 -15.42
C ASN A 88 0.45 -2.87 -13.96
N ARG A 89 -0.66 -2.19 -13.71
CA ARG A 89 -1.28 -2.03 -12.38
C ARG A 89 -2.60 -2.79 -12.24
N SER A 90 -2.92 -3.67 -13.21
CA SER A 90 -4.13 -4.49 -13.15
C SER A 90 -4.15 -5.36 -11.89
N HIS A 91 -5.31 -5.43 -11.24
CA HIS A 91 -5.56 -6.25 -10.07
C HIS A 91 -6.17 -7.63 -10.43
N GLU A 92 -6.19 -7.99 -11.71
CA GLU A 92 -6.78 -9.25 -12.18
C GLU A 92 -6.11 -10.48 -11.54
N ASP A 93 -4.78 -10.50 -11.47
CA ASP A 93 -4.04 -11.64 -10.91
C ASP A 93 -4.32 -11.86 -9.42
N ILE A 94 -4.43 -10.77 -8.64
CA ILE A 94 -4.74 -10.88 -7.21
C ILE A 94 -6.21 -11.27 -6.98
N LEU A 95 -7.14 -10.78 -7.78
CA LEU A 95 -8.54 -11.19 -7.73
C LEU A 95 -8.69 -12.70 -8.03
N LYS A 96 -8.00 -13.21 -9.07
CA LYS A 96 -7.95 -14.64 -9.34
C LYS A 96 -7.39 -15.44 -8.17
N LEU A 97 -6.35 -14.93 -7.52
CA LEU A 97 -5.77 -15.57 -6.33
C LEU A 97 -6.78 -15.63 -5.19
N TYR A 98 -7.50 -14.53 -4.91
CA TYR A 98 -8.51 -14.48 -3.85
C TYR A 98 -9.60 -15.52 -4.10
N HIS A 99 -10.15 -15.61 -5.31
CA HIS A 99 -11.17 -16.58 -5.67
C HIS A 99 -10.67 -18.04 -5.52
N GLU A 100 -9.42 -18.32 -5.95
CA GLU A 100 -8.84 -19.65 -5.80
C GLU A 100 -8.63 -20.04 -4.34
N VAL A 101 -8.19 -19.10 -3.50
CA VAL A 101 -7.98 -19.33 -2.05
C VAL A 101 -9.33 -19.54 -1.34
N ASP A 102 -10.32 -18.71 -1.62
CA ASP A 102 -11.65 -18.81 -1.01
C ASP A 102 -12.39 -20.09 -1.42
N SER A 103 -12.05 -20.66 -2.58
CA SER A 103 -12.61 -21.94 -3.04
C SER A 103 -12.04 -23.17 -2.31
N VAL A 104 -11.00 -23.03 -1.52
CA VAL A 104 -10.40 -24.15 -0.79
C VAL A 104 -11.33 -24.63 0.32
N LYS A 105 -11.68 -25.91 0.30
CA LYS A 105 -12.54 -26.53 1.33
C LYS A 105 -11.93 -26.30 2.73
N GLY A 106 -12.73 -25.75 3.63
CA GLY A 106 -12.34 -25.42 4.99
C GLY A 106 -11.95 -23.97 5.20
N VAL A 107 -11.70 -23.18 4.16
CA VAL A 107 -11.52 -21.73 4.26
C VAL A 107 -12.90 -21.07 4.34
N ARG A 108 -13.10 -20.23 5.33
CA ARG A 108 -14.30 -19.40 5.52
C ARG A 108 -14.02 -17.94 5.13
N HIS A 109 -12.84 -17.46 5.53
CA HIS A 109 -12.40 -16.09 5.27
C HIS A 109 -10.90 -16.06 4.99
N SER A 110 -10.51 -15.34 3.95
CA SER A 110 -9.13 -14.99 3.69
C SER A 110 -8.98 -13.46 3.81
N TYR A 111 -8.39 -13.02 4.92
CA TYR A 111 -8.21 -11.59 5.17
C TYR A 111 -6.89 -11.09 4.63
N VAL A 112 -6.84 -9.78 4.37
CA VAL A 112 -5.65 -9.00 4.06
C VAL A 112 -5.40 -8.06 5.24
N GLY A 113 -4.47 -8.45 6.10
CA GLY A 113 -4.05 -7.68 7.27
C GLY A 113 -2.90 -6.71 6.99
N SER A 114 -2.21 -6.92 5.88
CA SER A 114 -1.11 -6.09 5.39
C SER A 114 -1.62 -4.78 4.77
N GLY A 115 -0.73 -3.76 4.67
CA GLY A 115 -1.07 -2.46 4.13
C GLY A 115 -1.43 -2.46 2.64
N ILE A 116 -2.46 -1.71 2.30
CA ILE A 116 -2.94 -1.51 0.92
C ILE A 116 -2.42 -0.20 0.37
N ARG A 117 -1.91 -0.25 -0.85
CA ARG A 117 -1.43 0.93 -1.57
C ARG A 117 -2.47 1.40 -2.59
N TYR A 118 -3.16 2.48 -2.26
CA TYR A 118 -4.32 2.96 -3.01
C TYR A 118 -3.95 3.70 -4.32
N ASP A 119 -2.72 4.23 -4.44
CA ASP A 119 -2.20 4.82 -5.66
C ASP A 119 -1.92 3.77 -6.79
N LEU A 120 -2.18 2.50 -6.52
CA LEU A 120 -2.17 1.45 -7.53
C LEU A 120 -3.51 1.33 -8.28
N PHE A 121 -4.62 1.66 -7.62
CA PHE A 121 -5.96 1.53 -8.21
C PHE A 121 -6.73 2.87 -8.30
N LEU A 122 -6.20 3.95 -7.70
CA LEU A 122 -6.75 5.30 -7.80
C LEU A 122 -5.74 6.28 -8.39
N ASN A 123 -6.23 7.26 -9.11
CA ASN A 123 -5.54 8.48 -9.52
C ASN A 123 -6.44 9.69 -9.24
N GLU A 124 -6.00 10.89 -9.61
CA GLU A 124 -6.77 12.13 -9.38
C GLU A 124 -8.11 12.14 -10.14
N ASP A 125 -8.21 11.45 -11.28
CA ASP A 125 -9.39 11.43 -12.15
C ASP A 125 -10.37 10.30 -11.78
N GLY A 126 -9.91 9.24 -11.09
CA GLY A 126 -10.76 8.10 -10.75
C GLY A 126 -10.02 6.79 -10.53
N PHE A 127 -10.67 5.71 -10.88
CA PHE A 127 -10.05 4.40 -10.92
C PHE A 127 -9.09 4.28 -12.11
N VAL A 128 -7.98 3.56 -11.91
CA VAL A 128 -6.90 3.45 -12.90
C VAL A 128 -7.31 2.65 -14.13
N ASP A 129 -8.05 1.57 -13.92
CA ASP A 129 -8.52 0.65 -14.95
C ASP A 129 -9.81 -0.06 -14.51
N GLU A 130 -10.34 -0.92 -15.38
CA GLU A 130 -11.57 -1.69 -15.12
C GLU A 130 -11.46 -2.68 -13.95
N THR A 131 -10.25 -3.11 -13.57
CA THR A 131 -10.03 -4.04 -12.44
C THR A 131 -10.00 -3.35 -11.09
N SER A 132 -9.74 -2.04 -11.06
CA SER A 132 -9.46 -1.26 -9.86
C SER A 132 -10.67 -1.15 -8.93
N ARG A 133 -11.85 -0.81 -9.46
CA ARG A 133 -13.09 -0.72 -8.67
C ARG A 133 -13.57 -2.09 -8.19
N PRO A 134 -13.64 -3.13 -9.01
CA PRO A 134 -13.93 -4.50 -8.56
C PRO A 134 -12.99 -4.94 -7.44
N TYR A 135 -11.68 -4.69 -7.57
CA TYR A 135 -10.71 -5.02 -6.54
C TYR A 135 -11.02 -4.34 -5.20
N LEU A 136 -11.21 -3.01 -5.19
CA LEU A 136 -11.52 -2.30 -3.94
C LEU A 136 -12.83 -2.81 -3.31
N LYS A 137 -13.86 -3.04 -4.12
CA LYS A 137 -15.15 -3.56 -3.67
C LYS A 137 -14.99 -4.95 -3.05
N GLU A 138 -14.31 -5.87 -3.71
CA GLU A 138 -14.08 -7.23 -3.21
C GLU A 138 -13.25 -7.22 -1.93
N LEU A 139 -12.16 -6.43 -1.88
CA LEU A 139 -11.33 -6.26 -0.70
C LEU A 139 -12.17 -5.82 0.50
N VAL A 140 -12.97 -4.75 0.36
CA VAL A 140 -13.79 -4.19 1.45
C VAL A 140 -14.88 -5.17 1.89
N LEU A 141 -15.49 -5.90 0.96
CA LEU A 141 -16.62 -6.77 1.27
C LEU A 141 -16.22 -8.15 1.78
N LYS A 142 -15.04 -8.67 1.40
CA LYS A 142 -14.68 -10.06 1.70
C LYS A 142 -13.35 -10.21 2.44
N HIS A 143 -12.36 -9.34 2.17
CA HIS A 143 -10.98 -9.58 2.57
C HIS A 143 -10.45 -8.64 3.66
N ILE A 144 -11.29 -7.80 4.27
CA ILE A 144 -10.96 -7.10 5.50
C ILE A 144 -11.85 -7.59 6.64
N SER A 145 -11.27 -7.69 7.83
CA SER A 145 -12.01 -8.04 9.06
C SER A 145 -12.65 -6.82 9.73
N GLY A 146 -13.19 -5.89 8.91
CA GLY A 146 -13.75 -4.62 9.35
C GLY A 146 -12.76 -3.44 9.33
N ARG A 147 -11.46 -3.67 9.13
CA ARG A 147 -10.43 -2.61 9.18
C ARG A 147 -9.45 -2.74 8.01
N MET A 148 -9.32 -1.67 7.20
CA MET A 148 -8.40 -1.59 6.07
C MET A 148 -7.21 -0.68 6.41
N LYS A 149 -6.01 -1.23 6.37
CA LYS A 149 -4.77 -0.50 6.65
C LYS A 149 -4.25 0.18 5.38
N VAL A 150 -4.03 1.48 5.46
CA VAL A 150 -3.45 2.28 4.38
C VAL A 150 -2.44 3.28 4.94
N ALA A 151 -1.50 3.72 4.14
CA ALA A 151 -0.42 4.57 4.57
C ALA A 151 -0.38 5.90 3.77
N PRO A 152 -1.22 6.90 4.11
CA PRO A 152 -1.10 8.25 3.55
C PRO A 152 0.21 8.94 3.99
N GLU A 153 0.73 8.62 5.17
CA GLU A 153 1.95 9.08 5.83
C GLU A 153 1.90 10.53 6.32
N HIS A 154 1.28 11.46 5.60
CA HIS A 154 1.10 12.86 5.96
C HIS A 154 -0.09 13.47 5.20
N THR A 155 -0.52 14.70 5.59
CA THR A 155 -1.56 15.46 4.88
C THR A 155 -0.99 16.56 4.00
N GLU A 156 0.24 17.01 4.27
CA GLU A 156 0.87 18.11 3.55
C GLU A 156 1.69 17.61 2.36
N ASP A 157 1.33 18.05 1.16
CA ASP A 157 1.97 17.61 -0.09
C ASP A 157 3.46 17.93 -0.16
N LYS A 158 3.92 19.01 0.51
CA LYS A 158 5.34 19.32 0.66
C LYS A 158 6.08 18.19 1.36
N VAL A 159 5.55 17.69 2.48
CA VAL A 159 6.15 16.61 3.27
C VAL A 159 6.06 15.29 2.51
N LEU A 160 4.91 15.02 1.89
CA LEU A 160 4.71 13.84 1.02
C LEU A 160 5.69 13.81 -0.15
N GLY A 161 6.02 14.96 -0.73
CA GLY A 161 7.05 15.08 -1.78
C GLY A 161 8.44 14.65 -1.30
N TYR A 162 8.83 15.01 -0.07
CA TYR A 162 10.07 14.50 0.56
C TYR A 162 10.01 13.01 0.86
N MET A 163 8.85 12.49 1.21
CA MET A 163 8.63 11.06 1.45
C MET A 163 8.58 10.20 0.18
N GLY A 164 8.41 10.82 -1.00
CA GLY A 164 8.18 10.11 -2.26
C GLY A 164 6.81 9.46 -2.33
N LYS A 165 5.79 10.13 -1.78
CA LYS A 165 4.40 9.67 -1.69
C LYS A 165 3.48 10.54 -2.57
N PRO A 166 2.34 10.00 -3.03
CA PRO A 166 1.34 10.78 -3.75
C PRO A 166 0.69 11.85 -2.86
N SER A 167 0.02 12.83 -3.47
CA SER A 167 -0.75 13.86 -2.77
C SER A 167 -1.82 13.23 -1.85
N PHE A 168 -2.07 13.90 -0.72
CA PHE A 168 -3.11 13.50 0.23
C PHE A 168 -4.53 13.51 -0.37
N LYS A 169 -4.76 14.30 -1.42
CA LYS A 169 -6.03 14.28 -2.18
C LYS A 169 -6.43 12.87 -2.64
N LEU A 170 -5.44 12.02 -2.89
CA LEU A 170 -5.72 10.65 -3.29
C LEU A 170 -6.26 9.80 -2.13
N PHE A 171 -5.83 10.06 -0.89
CA PHE A 171 -6.42 9.46 0.30
C PHE A 171 -7.86 9.96 0.54
N GLU A 172 -8.12 11.25 0.34
CA GLU A 172 -9.48 11.80 0.44
C GLU A 172 -10.43 11.11 -0.56
N ARG A 173 -9.93 10.83 -1.76
CA ARG A 173 -10.68 10.06 -2.76
C ARG A 173 -10.91 8.62 -2.32
N LEU A 174 -9.89 7.95 -1.84
CA LEU A 174 -10.03 6.60 -1.29
C LEU A 174 -11.13 6.55 -0.24
N ARG A 175 -11.12 7.50 0.70
CA ARG A 175 -12.13 7.57 1.76
C ARG A 175 -13.55 7.67 1.19
N LYS A 176 -13.77 8.55 0.21
CA LYS A 176 -15.08 8.68 -0.46
C LYS A 176 -15.55 7.39 -1.11
N GLU A 177 -14.66 6.70 -1.85
CA GLU A 177 -15.01 5.42 -2.49
C GLU A 177 -15.24 4.30 -1.47
N PHE A 178 -14.45 4.27 -0.40
CA PHE A 178 -14.59 3.32 0.69
C PHE A 178 -15.93 3.51 1.44
N ASP A 179 -16.26 4.74 1.82
CA ASP A 179 -17.51 5.07 2.50
C ASP A 179 -18.73 4.75 1.62
N LYS A 180 -18.62 4.99 0.30
CA LYS A 180 -19.67 4.62 -0.67
C LYS A 180 -19.88 3.10 -0.71
N ILE A 181 -18.82 2.30 -0.75
CA ILE A 181 -18.93 0.83 -0.75
C ILE A 181 -19.55 0.33 0.56
N ASN A 182 -19.15 0.89 1.71
CA ASN A 182 -19.75 0.58 2.99
C ASN A 182 -21.26 0.87 3.01
N ALA A 183 -21.66 2.06 2.56
CA ALA A 183 -23.07 2.47 2.52
C ALA A 183 -23.89 1.57 1.59
N GLU A 184 -23.39 1.28 0.37
CA GLU A 184 -24.06 0.40 -0.60
C GLU A 184 -24.26 -1.03 -0.04
N ALA A 185 -23.35 -1.49 0.83
CA ALA A 185 -23.36 -2.85 1.39
C ALA A 185 -23.93 -2.94 2.82
N GLY A 186 -24.36 -1.81 3.43
CA GLY A 186 -24.79 -1.77 4.82
C GLY A 186 -23.71 -2.19 5.82
N ARG A 187 -22.44 -1.90 5.51
CA ARG A 187 -21.27 -2.23 6.36
C ARG A 187 -20.74 -0.99 7.09
N HIS A 188 -19.99 -1.26 8.17
CA HIS A 188 -19.35 -0.24 9.01
C HIS A 188 -17.85 -0.53 9.16
N SER A 189 -17.20 -0.88 8.05
CA SER A 189 -15.75 -1.07 8.06
C SER A 189 -15.02 0.27 8.19
N GLU A 190 -13.81 0.24 8.75
CA GLU A 190 -13.00 1.42 9.04
C GLU A 190 -11.70 1.44 8.23
N ILE A 191 -11.22 2.64 7.91
CA ILE A 191 -9.85 2.85 7.42
C ILE A 191 -8.95 3.12 8.62
N VAL A 192 -7.81 2.43 8.67
CA VAL A 192 -6.73 2.67 9.65
C VAL A 192 -5.57 3.32 8.90
N PRO A 193 -5.46 4.66 8.96
CA PRO A 193 -4.39 5.38 8.30
C PRO A 193 -3.11 5.35 9.14
N TYR A 194 -1.97 5.17 8.47
CA TYR A 194 -0.64 5.27 9.05
C TYR A 194 -0.04 6.64 8.71
N PHE A 195 0.54 7.29 9.73
CA PHE A 195 1.20 8.59 9.59
C PHE A 195 2.62 8.54 10.17
N ILE A 196 3.49 9.39 9.62
CA ILE A 196 4.86 9.58 10.10
C ILE A 196 5.00 11.03 10.53
N SER A 197 5.33 11.23 11.82
CA SER A 197 5.74 12.52 12.38
C SER A 197 7.25 12.72 12.24
N ALA A 198 7.71 13.95 12.41
CA ALA A 198 9.12 14.32 12.45
C ALA A 198 9.97 13.87 11.23
N HIS A 199 9.35 13.63 10.07
CA HIS A 199 10.10 13.38 8.85
C HIS A 199 10.89 14.64 8.44
N PRO A 200 12.11 14.52 7.88
CA PRO A 200 12.83 15.67 7.35
C PRO A 200 11.95 16.54 6.45
N GLY A 201 11.94 17.85 6.72
CA GLY A 201 11.07 18.84 6.06
C GLY A 201 9.65 18.95 6.62
N CYS A 202 9.30 18.17 7.65
CA CYS A 202 8.06 18.32 8.39
C CYS A 202 8.25 19.29 9.57
N THR A 203 7.41 20.32 9.66
CA THR A 203 7.40 21.30 10.75
C THR A 203 6.30 20.99 11.76
N MET A 204 6.36 21.61 12.95
CA MET A 204 5.27 21.54 13.93
C MET A 204 3.95 22.08 13.38
N GLU A 205 4.02 23.07 12.48
CA GLU A 205 2.81 23.60 11.82
C GLU A 205 2.21 22.57 10.86
N ASP A 206 3.04 21.82 10.13
CA ASP A 206 2.56 20.74 9.27
C ASP A 206 1.86 19.63 10.09
N MET A 207 2.40 19.30 11.28
CA MET A 207 1.76 18.36 12.22
C MET A 207 0.45 18.91 12.81
N ARG A 208 0.35 20.20 13.10
CA ARG A 208 -0.92 20.83 13.52
C ARG A 208 -1.97 20.75 12.44
N LYS A 209 -1.61 21.03 11.18
CA LYS A 209 -2.52 20.88 10.04
C LYS A 209 -2.98 19.43 9.88
N LEU A 210 -2.08 18.45 10.02
CA LEU A 210 -2.46 17.05 10.01
C LEU A 210 -3.48 16.73 11.10
N ALA A 211 -3.22 17.15 12.36
CA ALA A 211 -4.09 16.87 13.49
C ALA A 211 -5.50 17.50 13.34
N HIS A 212 -5.62 18.61 12.63
CA HIS A 212 -6.89 19.32 12.42
C HIS A 212 -7.49 19.08 11.02
N ASN A 213 -6.94 18.15 10.24
CA ASN A 213 -7.41 17.92 8.87
C ASN A 213 -8.87 17.41 8.88
N PRO A 214 -9.82 18.10 8.22
CA PRO A 214 -11.24 17.72 8.23
C PRO A 214 -11.48 16.30 7.69
N CYS A 215 -10.67 15.83 6.75
CA CYS A 215 -10.79 14.49 6.20
C CYS A 215 -10.47 13.40 7.25
N LEU A 216 -9.76 13.72 8.31
CA LEU A 216 -9.42 12.78 9.39
C LEU A 216 -10.42 12.81 10.55
N LYS A 217 -11.39 13.71 10.51
CA LYS A 217 -12.42 13.79 11.55
C LYS A 217 -13.21 12.47 11.64
N GLY A 218 -13.31 11.94 12.85
CA GLY A 218 -13.99 10.67 13.12
C GLY A 218 -13.16 9.42 12.82
N ILE A 219 -11.92 9.56 12.37
CA ILE A 219 -10.99 8.44 12.25
C ILE A 219 -10.19 8.33 13.55
N TRP A 220 -10.13 7.13 14.12
CA TRP A 220 -9.28 6.86 15.27
C TRP A 220 -7.82 6.73 14.83
N MET A 221 -6.97 7.64 15.31
CA MET A 221 -5.57 7.76 14.93
C MET A 221 -4.70 6.83 15.80
N GLU A 222 -4.65 5.55 15.44
CA GLU A 222 -3.88 4.54 16.20
C GLU A 222 -2.41 4.43 15.77
N GLN A 223 -2.12 4.79 14.53
CA GLN A 223 -0.84 4.47 13.88
C GLN A 223 -0.12 5.75 13.45
N VAL A 224 0.41 6.46 14.43
CA VAL A 224 1.33 7.59 14.22
C VAL A 224 2.70 7.19 14.75
N GLN A 225 3.70 7.20 13.88
CA GLN A 225 5.07 6.82 14.23
C GLN A 225 6.02 7.98 14.00
N ASP A 226 6.99 8.17 14.89
CA ASP A 226 8.07 9.10 14.64
C ASP A 226 9.00 8.56 13.55
N PHE A 227 9.46 9.46 12.68
CA PHE A 227 10.46 9.10 11.69
C PHE A 227 11.71 8.55 12.35
N THR A 228 12.04 7.32 12.01
CA THR A 228 13.28 6.68 12.45
C THR A 228 14.23 6.55 11.25
N PRO A 229 15.41 7.20 11.28
CA PRO A 229 16.38 7.09 10.21
C PRO A 229 16.78 5.63 9.98
N THR A 230 16.46 5.12 8.81
CA THR A 230 16.78 3.74 8.43
C THR A 230 17.89 3.76 7.38
N PRO A 231 18.99 3.01 7.56
CA PRO A 231 20.08 2.94 6.59
C PRO A 231 19.59 2.66 5.17
N MET A 232 20.31 3.18 4.16
CA MET A 232 20.00 3.02 2.72
C MET A 232 18.74 3.78 2.25
N THR A 233 18.20 4.71 3.04
CA THR A 233 17.04 5.52 2.65
C THR A 233 17.44 6.97 2.34
N THR A 234 16.80 7.56 1.34
CA THR A 234 16.97 8.98 1.00
C THR A 234 16.59 9.89 2.16
N SER A 235 15.54 9.55 2.92
CA SER A 235 15.11 10.31 4.10
C SER A 235 16.15 10.32 5.21
N SER A 236 16.91 9.23 5.39
CA SER A 236 18.03 9.22 6.35
C SER A 236 19.17 10.13 5.90
N VAL A 237 19.46 10.21 4.61
CA VAL A 237 20.44 11.20 4.09
C VAL A 237 19.95 12.62 4.37
N MET A 238 18.68 12.93 4.12
CA MET A 238 18.09 14.24 4.46
C MET A 238 18.21 14.54 5.96
N PHE A 239 17.95 13.56 6.81
CA PHE A 239 18.00 13.72 8.27
C PHE A 239 19.39 14.08 8.77
N TYR A 240 20.43 13.39 8.30
CA TYR A 240 21.80 13.62 8.75
C TYR A 240 22.49 14.82 8.08
N SER A 241 22.17 15.11 6.81
CA SER A 241 22.84 16.16 6.06
C SER A 241 22.10 17.50 6.08
N GLY A 242 20.81 17.50 6.38
CA GLY A 242 19.95 18.68 6.23
C GLY A 242 19.65 19.05 4.78
N LEU A 243 20.04 18.22 3.81
CA LEU A 243 19.90 18.48 2.38
C LEU A 243 19.06 17.39 1.69
N ASP A 244 18.25 17.79 0.73
CA ASP A 244 17.63 16.83 -0.20
C ASP A 244 18.69 16.38 -1.23
N PRO A 245 19.14 15.13 -1.22
CA PRO A 245 20.22 14.67 -2.11
C PRO A 245 19.83 14.67 -3.59
N ARG A 246 18.55 14.82 -3.92
CA ARG A 246 18.07 14.92 -5.32
C ARG A 246 18.25 16.33 -5.89
N THR A 247 18.20 17.33 -5.06
CA THR A 247 18.23 18.75 -5.47
C THR A 247 19.37 19.53 -4.85
N MET A 248 20.04 18.98 -3.84
CA MET A 248 21.08 19.63 -3.01
C MET A 248 20.57 20.90 -2.28
N LYS A 249 19.26 21.04 -2.13
CA LYS A 249 18.66 22.16 -1.40
C LYS A 249 18.43 21.80 0.07
N PRO A 250 18.50 22.77 0.99
CA PRO A 250 18.13 22.57 2.40
C PRO A 250 16.69 22.03 2.52
N VAL A 251 16.50 21.13 3.47
CA VAL A 251 15.21 20.49 3.74
C VAL A 251 14.45 21.21 4.86
N PHE A 252 15.13 22.11 5.60
CA PHE A 252 14.58 22.87 6.73
C PHE A 252 14.21 24.28 6.35
#